data_49083187ad4e48e0bd6a30d5a8941643
#
_entry.id   49083187ad4e48e0bd6a30d5a8941643
#
_cell.length_a   1.000
_cell.length_b   1.000
_cell.length_c   1.000
_cell.angle_alpha   90.00
_cell.angle_beta   90.00
_cell.angle_gamma   90.00
#
_symmetry.space_group_name_H-M   'P 1'
#
loop_
_entity.id
_entity.type
_entity.pdbx_description
1 polymer ?
#
loop_
_entity_poly.entity_id
_entity_poly.type
_entity_poly.pdbx_seq_one_letter_code
_entity_poly.pdbx_strand_id
1 'polypeptide(L)'
;NIKLIMKNNVLKLIKYLYYFSLIALFILYLFPGSLIGYLLYEDLGKQPNLVDNPIGTSINHLFCFMYLTTLAVICNLKQSEIFTNFYFIIFLSVFLEVLHYIIPNRSFELYDLFANVAGVSIILLLKRLIK
;
A
#
# COMPACT_ATOMS: atom_id res chain seq x y z
N ASN A 1 -1.58 -10.19 -33.51
CA ASN A 1 -2.81 -10.10 -32.69
C ASN A 1 -2.72 -10.79 -31.33
N ILE A 2 -2.15 -12.00 -31.24
CA ILE A 2 -2.04 -12.76 -29.97
C ILE A 2 -1.25 -11.99 -28.90
N LYS A 3 -0.09 -11.42 -29.22
CA LYS A 3 0.72 -10.62 -28.28
C LYS A 3 -0.03 -9.40 -27.74
N LEU A 4 -0.87 -8.77 -28.54
CA LEU A 4 -1.67 -7.61 -28.12
C LEU A 4 -2.79 -8.03 -27.16
N ILE A 5 -3.44 -9.16 -27.46
CA ILE A 5 -4.51 -9.74 -26.62
C ILE A 5 -3.92 -10.16 -25.26
N MET A 6 -2.79 -10.88 -25.25
CA MET A 6 -2.08 -11.26 -24.02
C MET A 6 -1.71 -10.03 -23.19
N LYS A 7 -1.14 -8.99 -23.79
CA LYS A 7 -0.78 -7.75 -23.10
C LYS A 7 -2.01 -7.07 -22.46
N ASN A 8 -3.14 -7.07 -23.14
CA ASN A 8 -4.39 -6.50 -22.62
C ASN A 8 -4.94 -7.32 -21.45
N ASN A 9 -4.90 -8.65 -21.52
CA ASN A 9 -5.36 -9.53 -20.45
C ASN A 9 -4.48 -9.41 -19.20
N VAL A 10 -3.16 -9.31 -19.36
CA VAL A 10 -2.22 -9.10 -18.25
C VAL A 10 -2.48 -7.75 -17.57
N LEU A 11 -2.66 -6.67 -18.31
CA LEU A 11 -2.98 -5.36 -17.74
C LEU A 11 -4.32 -5.35 -17.01
N LYS A 12 -5.31 -6.06 -17.53
CA LYS A 12 -6.62 -6.23 -16.88
C LYS A 12 -6.48 -6.99 -15.57
N LEU A 13 -5.67 -8.05 -15.53
CA LEU A 13 -5.38 -8.82 -14.31
C LEU A 13 -4.68 -7.95 -13.27
N ILE A 14 -3.66 -7.16 -13.66
CA ILE A 14 -2.95 -6.25 -12.76
C ILE A 14 -3.91 -5.20 -12.19
N LYS A 15 -4.85 -4.70 -12.99
CA LYS A 15 -5.88 -3.77 -12.54
C LYS A 15 -6.79 -4.40 -11.47
N TYR A 16 -7.24 -5.63 -11.66
CA TYR A 16 -8.01 -6.35 -10.63
C TYR A 16 -7.18 -6.57 -9.36
N LEU A 17 -5.91 -6.95 -9.51
CA LEU A 17 -4.99 -7.11 -8.39
C LEU A 17 -4.80 -5.79 -7.62
N TYR A 18 -4.69 -4.66 -8.32
CA TYR A 18 -4.60 -3.34 -7.69
C TYR A 18 -5.82 -3.04 -6.84
N TYR A 19 -7.04 -3.16 -7.39
CA TYR A 19 -8.26 -2.86 -6.64
C TYR A 19 -8.49 -3.83 -5.48
N PHE A 20 -8.18 -5.11 -5.67
CA PHE A 20 -8.21 -6.09 -4.59
C PHE A 20 -7.23 -5.70 -3.46
N SER A 21 -6.00 -5.34 -3.81
CA SER A 21 -4.98 -4.89 -2.84
C SER A 21 -5.39 -3.60 -2.14
N LEU A 22 -6.06 -2.67 -2.85
CA LEU A 22 -6.58 -1.45 -2.27
C LEU A 22 -7.66 -1.74 -1.22
N ILE A 23 -8.58 -2.64 -1.52
CA ILE A 23 -9.62 -3.07 -0.56
C ILE A 23 -8.99 -3.76 0.64
N ALA A 24 -8.03 -4.67 0.41
CA ALA A 24 -7.30 -5.35 1.49
C ALA A 24 -6.54 -4.35 2.38
N LEU A 25 -5.93 -3.32 1.78
CA LEU A 25 -5.27 -2.24 2.51
C LEU A 25 -6.25 -1.52 3.44
N PHE A 26 -7.42 -1.12 2.94
CA PHE A 26 -8.45 -0.49 3.76
C PHE A 26 -8.87 -1.38 4.93
N ILE A 27 -9.09 -2.67 4.68
CA ILE A 27 -9.45 -3.61 5.75
C ILE A 27 -8.34 -3.67 6.80
N LEU A 28 -7.07 -3.84 6.39
CA LEU A 28 -5.94 -3.96 7.30
C LEU A 28 -5.68 -2.68 8.12
N TYR A 29 -5.82 -1.50 7.50
CA TYR A 29 -5.58 -0.23 8.18
C TYR A 29 -6.73 0.21 9.08
N LEU A 30 -7.97 -0.06 8.70
CA LEU A 30 -9.15 0.35 9.46
C LEU A 30 -9.59 -0.69 10.49
N PHE A 31 -9.02 -1.89 10.49
CA PHE A 31 -9.33 -2.91 11.47
C PHE A 31 -8.85 -2.49 12.87
N PRO A 32 -9.67 -2.62 13.92
CA PRO A 32 -9.27 -2.26 15.28
C PRO A 32 -8.19 -3.22 15.81
N GLY A 33 -6.96 -2.77 15.84
CA GLY A 33 -5.79 -3.58 16.15
C GLY A 33 -5.15 -4.22 14.92
N SER A 34 -4.34 -5.24 15.11
CA SER A 34 -3.65 -5.96 14.04
C SER A 34 -4.43 -7.21 13.62
N LEU A 35 -5.11 -7.16 12.48
CA LEU A 35 -5.79 -8.34 11.93
C LEU A 35 -4.78 -9.47 11.62
N ILE A 36 -3.62 -9.13 11.06
CA ILE A 36 -2.57 -10.11 10.77
C ILE A 36 -2.00 -10.68 12.08
N GLY A 37 -1.79 -9.84 13.09
CA GLY A 37 -1.34 -10.27 14.41
C GLY A 37 -2.34 -11.22 15.07
N TYR A 38 -3.62 -10.93 14.97
CA TYR A 38 -4.67 -11.82 15.45
C TYR A 38 -4.66 -13.19 14.75
N LEU A 39 -4.53 -13.20 13.42
CA LEU A 39 -4.51 -14.44 12.64
C LEU A 39 -3.26 -15.29 12.89
N LEU A 40 -2.11 -14.67 13.18
CA LEU A 40 -0.83 -15.37 13.38
C LEU A 40 -0.57 -15.71 14.85
N TYR A 41 -1.01 -14.87 15.77
CA TYR A 41 -0.61 -14.92 17.19
C TYR A 41 -1.81 -14.91 18.15
N GLU A 42 -3.02 -14.85 17.65
CA GLU A 42 -4.26 -14.66 18.44
C GLU A 42 -4.23 -13.38 19.31
N ASP A 43 -3.46 -12.39 18.89
CA ASP A 43 -3.23 -11.14 19.62
C ASP A 43 -3.41 -9.93 18.70
N LEU A 44 -4.42 -9.11 18.99
CA LEU A 44 -4.73 -7.88 18.25
C LEU A 44 -3.70 -6.77 18.46
N GLY A 45 -2.97 -6.81 19.57
CA GLY A 45 -1.93 -5.82 19.88
C GLY A 45 -0.58 -6.13 19.23
N LYS A 46 -0.39 -7.34 18.71
CA LYS A 46 0.87 -7.77 18.14
C LYS A 46 0.87 -7.59 16.62
N GLN A 47 1.90 -6.94 16.10
CA GLN A 47 2.12 -6.84 14.65
C GLN A 47 3.34 -7.68 14.25
N PRO A 48 3.28 -8.43 13.13
CA PRO A 48 4.45 -9.11 12.62
C PRO A 48 5.47 -8.08 12.11
N ASN A 49 6.72 -8.25 12.47
CA ASN A 49 7.82 -7.41 12.02
C ASN A 49 8.61 -8.13 10.93
N LEU A 50 8.80 -7.48 9.77
CA LEU A 50 9.71 -7.98 8.72
C LEU A 50 11.18 -7.78 9.11
N VAL A 51 11.45 -6.76 9.91
CA VAL A 51 12.79 -6.43 10.42
C VAL A 51 12.68 -6.08 11.90
N ASP A 52 13.63 -6.54 12.70
CA ASP A 52 13.68 -6.22 14.12
C ASP A 52 13.98 -4.72 14.35
N ASN A 53 13.65 -4.25 15.57
CA ASN A 53 13.85 -2.86 15.99
C ASN A 53 15.24 -2.28 15.58
N PRO A 54 15.34 -0.95 15.30
CA PRO A 54 14.41 0.12 15.72
C PRO A 54 13.32 0.47 14.71
N ILE A 55 13.33 -0.09 13.50
CA ILE A 55 12.41 0.28 12.43
C ILE A 55 11.06 -0.47 12.55
N GLY A 56 11.07 -1.63 13.19
CA GLY A 56 9.89 -2.39 13.58
C GLY A 56 8.86 -2.57 12.48
N THR A 57 7.61 -2.24 12.80
CA THR A 57 6.48 -2.37 11.88
C THR A 57 6.48 -1.33 10.75
N SER A 58 7.20 -0.21 10.89
CA SER A 58 7.24 0.85 9.87
C SER A 58 7.78 0.37 8.52
N ILE A 59 8.65 -0.65 8.52
CA ILE A 59 9.14 -1.26 7.28
C ILE A 59 8.02 -1.97 6.51
N ASN A 60 7.02 -2.53 7.21
CA ASN A 60 5.86 -3.16 6.59
C ASN A 60 5.04 -2.11 5.82
N HIS A 61 4.88 -0.94 6.41
CA HIS A 61 4.20 0.21 5.80
C HIS A 61 4.93 0.68 4.54
N LEU A 62 6.24 0.78 4.58
CA LEU A 62 7.08 1.12 3.42
C LEU A 62 6.83 0.16 2.26
N PHE A 63 6.98 -1.14 2.47
CA PHE A 63 6.81 -2.15 1.43
C PHE A 63 5.38 -2.24 0.91
N CYS A 64 4.39 -2.08 1.78
CA CYS A 64 2.99 -2.06 1.40
C CYS A 64 2.69 -0.94 0.39
N PHE A 65 3.13 0.29 0.68
CA PHE A 65 2.93 1.42 -0.22
C PHE A 65 3.82 1.39 -1.46
N MET A 66 5.02 0.82 -1.38
CA MET A 66 5.84 0.53 -2.59
C MET A 66 5.11 -0.42 -3.53
N TYR A 67 4.57 -1.52 -3.00
CA TYR A 67 3.81 -2.51 -3.77
C TYR A 67 2.57 -1.88 -4.42
N LEU A 68 1.74 -1.20 -3.64
CA LEU A 68 0.52 -0.56 -4.14
C LEU A 68 0.82 0.47 -5.23
N THR A 69 1.84 1.31 -5.01
CA THR A 69 2.26 2.33 -5.98
C THR A 69 2.80 1.70 -7.26
N THR A 70 3.54 0.60 -7.16
CA THR A 70 4.02 -0.14 -8.34
C THR A 70 2.86 -0.63 -9.20
N LEU A 71 1.86 -1.25 -8.60
CA LEU A 71 0.66 -1.68 -9.32
C LEU A 71 -0.07 -0.51 -9.98
N ALA A 72 -0.22 0.60 -9.26
CA ALA A 72 -0.86 1.82 -9.78
C ALA A 72 -0.09 2.41 -10.96
N VAL A 73 1.24 2.47 -10.89
CA VAL A 73 2.09 2.93 -12.00
C VAL A 73 1.89 2.07 -13.24
N ILE A 74 1.84 0.74 -13.09
CA ILE A 74 1.61 -0.18 -14.20
C ILE A 74 0.20 0.02 -14.79
N CYS A 75 -0.82 0.18 -13.96
CA CYS A 75 -2.21 0.45 -14.40
C CYS A 75 -2.28 1.75 -15.20
N ASN A 76 -1.58 2.80 -14.77
CA ASN A 76 -1.59 4.11 -15.43
C ASN A 76 -0.82 4.18 -16.76
N LEU A 77 -0.12 3.14 -17.18
CA LEU A 77 0.60 3.13 -18.47
C LEU A 77 -0.34 3.29 -19.67
N LYS A 78 -1.63 2.93 -19.54
CA LYS A 78 -2.61 3.02 -20.64
C LYS A 78 -3.67 4.08 -20.42
N GLN A 79 -4.16 4.23 -19.22
CA GLN A 79 -5.26 5.13 -18.87
C GLN A 79 -5.06 5.68 -17.46
N SER A 80 -5.08 7.01 -17.31
CA SER A 80 -5.05 7.65 -16.01
C SER A 80 -6.44 7.57 -15.39
N GLU A 81 -6.55 6.84 -14.30
CA GLU A 81 -7.77 6.77 -13.49
C GLU A 81 -7.54 7.49 -12.16
N ILE A 82 -8.60 8.04 -11.56
CA ILE A 82 -8.51 8.81 -10.32
C ILE A 82 -7.86 7.98 -9.20
N PHE A 83 -8.31 6.73 -9.03
CA PHE A 83 -7.82 5.85 -7.96
C PHE A 83 -6.42 5.28 -8.19
N THR A 84 -5.88 5.35 -9.41
CA THR A 84 -4.50 4.95 -9.72
C THR A 84 -3.57 6.17 -9.87
N ASN A 85 -4.12 7.38 -9.68
CA ASN A 85 -3.35 8.61 -9.74
C ASN A 85 -2.43 8.71 -8.52
N PHE A 86 -1.19 9.18 -8.73
CA PHE A 86 -0.21 9.32 -7.64
C PHE A 86 -0.66 10.29 -6.54
N TYR A 87 -1.42 11.35 -6.86
CA TYR A 87 -1.98 12.26 -5.86
C TYR A 87 -2.96 11.53 -4.92
N PHE A 88 -3.78 10.65 -5.48
CA PHE A 88 -4.66 9.81 -4.67
C PHE A 88 -3.89 8.89 -3.73
N ILE A 89 -2.80 8.24 -4.23
CA ILE A 89 -2.01 7.31 -3.42
C ILE A 89 -1.25 8.05 -2.31
N ILE A 90 -0.68 9.23 -2.60
CA ILE A 90 -0.07 10.07 -1.56
C ILE A 90 -1.11 10.51 -0.53
N PHE A 91 -2.26 11.00 -0.98
CA PHE A 91 -3.36 11.34 -0.07
C PHE A 91 -3.74 10.14 0.80
N LEU A 92 -3.92 8.97 0.20
CA LEU A 92 -4.28 7.74 0.90
C LEU A 92 -3.23 7.34 1.93
N SER A 93 -1.94 7.46 1.60
CA SER A 93 -0.83 7.10 2.48
C SER A 93 -0.80 7.94 3.77
N VAL A 94 -1.17 9.21 3.67
CA VAL A 94 -1.29 10.11 4.83
C VAL A 94 -2.61 9.89 5.55
N PHE A 95 -3.71 9.82 4.81
CA PHE A 95 -5.05 9.74 5.36
C PHE A 95 -5.27 8.49 6.22
N LEU A 96 -4.83 7.33 5.74
CA LEU A 96 -4.98 6.07 6.49
C LEU A 96 -4.19 6.10 7.81
N GLU A 97 -3.01 6.69 7.82
CA GLU A 97 -2.24 6.80 9.06
C GLU A 97 -2.86 7.79 10.05
N VAL A 98 -3.39 8.91 9.56
CA VAL A 98 -4.12 9.88 10.41
C VAL A 98 -5.37 9.25 11.02
N LEU A 99 -6.05 8.35 10.32
CA LEU A 99 -7.22 7.65 10.87
C LEU A 99 -6.88 6.78 12.08
N HIS A 100 -5.63 6.37 12.27
CA HIS A 100 -5.21 5.62 13.47
C HIS A 100 -5.44 6.39 14.78
N TYR A 101 -5.59 7.72 14.75
CA TYR A 101 -6.00 8.49 15.94
C TYR A 101 -7.39 8.14 16.47
N ILE A 102 -8.30 7.67 15.61
CA ILE A 102 -9.69 7.42 15.97
C ILE A 102 -10.05 5.92 15.97
N ILE A 103 -9.19 5.07 15.46
CA ILE A 103 -9.44 3.61 15.40
C ILE A 103 -9.02 2.97 16.73
N PRO A 104 -9.91 2.21 17.40
CA PRO A 104 -9.58 1.50 18.63
C PRO A 104 -8.39 0.55 18.45
N ASN A 105 -7.55 0.45 19.47
CA ASN A 105 -6.34 -0.39 19.49
C ASN A 105 -5.33 -0.08 18.38
N ARG A 106 -5.37 1.14 17.82
CA ARG A 106 -4.37 1.70 16.91
C ARG A 106 -3.79 2.97 17.50
N SER A 107 -2.54 3.25 17.18
CA SER A 107 -1.88 4.50 17.50
C SER A 107 -1.33 5.12 16.21
N PHE A 108 -1.46 6.44 16.09
CA PHE A 108 -0.75 7.17 15.05
C PHE A 108 0.75 7.12 15.35
N GLU A 109 1.54 6.73 14.38
CA GLU A 109 2.99 6.69 14.50
C GLU A 109 3.65 7.50 13.36
N LEU A 110 4.44 8.49 13.75
CA LEU A 110 5.11 9.37 12.78
C LEU A 110 6.06 8.59 11.86
N TYR A 111 6.70 7.55 12.36
CA TYR A 111 7.56 6.68 11.54
C TYR A 111 6.77 5.91 10.49
N ASP A 112 5.56 5.46 10.80
CA ASP A 112 4.69 4.76 9.87
C ASP A 112 4.19 5.72 8.78
N LEU A 113 3.84 6.96 9.15
CA LEU A 113 3.51 8.02 8.20
C LEU A 113 4.66 8.29 7.21
N PHE A 114 5.89 8.44 7.72
CA PHE A 114 7.06 8.64 6.87
C PHE A 114 7.33 7.42 5.99
N ALA A 115 7.18 6.22 6.50
CA ALA A 115 7.34 4.98 5.75
C ALA A 115 6.32 4.86 4.61
N ASN A 116 5.05 5.19 4.87
CA ASN A 116 3.99 5.23 3.87
C ASN A 116 4.37 6.17 2.71
N VAL A 117 4.68 7.42 3.03
CA VAL A 117 5.04 8.46 2.03
C VAL A 117 6.34 8.11 1.30
N ALA A 118 7.33 7.58 2.01
CA ALA A 118 8.60 7.14 1.42
C ALA A 118 8.38 6.00 0.41
N GLY A 119 7.53 5.02 0.73
CA GLY A 119 7.19 3.93 -0.17
C GLY A 119 6.61 4.41 -1.49
N VAL A 120 5.68 5.37 -1.44
CA VAL A 120 5.13 6.01 -2.65
C VAL A 120 6.22 6.76 -3.41
N SER A 121 6.99 7.59 -2.71
CA SER A 121 8.00 8.47 -3.31
C SER A 121 9.11 7.71 -4.02
N ILE A 122 9.61 6.62 -3.44
CA ILE A 122 10.65 5.76 -4.04
C ILE A 122 10.20 5.25 -5.41
N ILE A 123 8.98 4.71 -5.50
CA ILE A 123 8.48 4.16 -6.77
C ILE A 123 8.26 5.26 -7.82
N LEU A 124 7.78 6.43 -7.41
CA LEU A 124 7.62 7.56 -8.35
C LEU A 124 8.96 8.09 -8.86
N LEU A 125 9.99 8.13 -8.01
CA LEU A 125 11.35 8.48 -8.41
C LEU A 125 11.94 7.45 -9.39
N LEU A 126 11.80 6.15 -9.09
CA LEU A 126 12.23 5.08 -9.99
C LEU A 126 11.53 5.17 -11.35
N LYS A 127 10.22 5.40 -11.37
CA LYS A 127 9.47 5.63 -12.62
C LYS A 127 10.03 6.79 -13.43
N ARG A 128 10.48 7.87 -12.76
CA ARG A 128 11.05 9.04 -13.44
C ARG A 128 12.43 8.75 -14.03
N LEU A 129 13.23 7.91 -13.35
CA LEU A 129 14.58 7.56 -13.80
C LEU A 129 14.59 6.59 -14.99
N ILE A 130 13.53 5.76 -15.14
CA ILE A 130 13.41 4.76 -16.22
C ILE A 130 12.80 5.37 -17.51
N LYS A 131 12.28 6.58 -17.47
CA LYS A 131 11.79 7.33 -18.65
C LYS A 131 12.94 7.98 -19.41
#